data_5cb59a217a5d5b7e083fdd4aa7aa2143
#
_entry.id   5cb59a217a5d5b7e083fdd4aa7aa2143
#
_cell.length_a   1.000
_cell.length_b   1.000
_cell.length_c   1.000
_cell.angle_alpha   90.00
_cell.angle_beta   90.00
_cell.angle_gamma   90.00
#
_symmetry.space_group_name_H-M   'P 1'
#
loop_
_entity.id
_entity.type
_entity.pdbx_description
1 polymer ?
#
loop_
_entity_poly.entity_id
_entity_poly.type
_entity_poly.pdbx_seq_one_letter_code
_entity_poly.pdbx_strand_id
1 'polypeptide(L)'
;MCELLYELKNEQTIIYFSSPARARKYAKIYCNYLAERESEKKEELPLVAWLEENVSKRWGLVNELKNEIAIHDGSLQKHIGAAIIDYFNDGKLKYIFCTSTIIEGVNTSANVVIFDEKKGTNELDFFDYSNIKGRSGRMMEHYVGKVYNFINIPKEEKNRCRHSIFMNKNKRFDNG
;
A
#
# COMPACT_ATOMS: atom_id res chain seq x y z
N MET A 1 -4.00 16.43 -0.61
CA MET A 1 -3.59 15.16 0.02
C MET A 1 -3.51 15.28 1.54
N CYS A 2 -2.65 16.13 2.10
CA CYS A 2 -2.50 16.19 3.57
C CYS A 2 -3.80 16.50 4.31
N GLU A 3 -4.61 17.42 3.82
CA GLU A 3 -5.92 17.73 4.39
C GLU A 3 -6.85 16.51 4.39
N LEU A 4 -6.96 15.81 3.24
CA LEU A 4 -7.76 14.59 3.15
C LEU A 4 -7.30 13.53 4.16
N LEU A 5 -5.98 13.27 4.25
CA LEU A 5 -5.45 12.30 5.21
C LEU A 5 -5.71 12.73 6.65
N TYR A 6 -5.69 14.03 6.93
CA TYR A 6 -6.00 14.56 8.25
C TYR A 6 -7.49 14.44 8.59
N GLU A 7 -8.38 14.62 7.62
CA GLU A 7 -9.81 14.34 7.78
C GLU A 7 -10.08 12.86 8.12
N LEU A 8 -9.24 11.95 7.57
CA LEU A 8 -9.32 10.51 7.81
C LEU A 8 -8.53 10.04 9.06
N LYS A 9 -8.05 10.92 9.91
CA LYS A 9 -7.15 10.60 11.03
C LYS A 9 -7.70 9.58 12.05
N ASN A 10 -9.01 9.39 12.10
CA ASN A 10 -9.63 8.40 12.98
C ASN A 10 -9.76 7.01 12.34
N GLU A 11 -9.36 6.86 11.08
CA GLU A 11 -9.48 5.64 10.30
C GLU A 11 -8.11 5.24 9.75
N GLN A 12 -7.88 3.95 9.57
CA GLN A 12 -6.67 3.48 8.92
C GLN A 12 -6.72 3.75 7.41
N THR A 13 -5.60 4.19 6.85
CA THR A 13 -5.52 4.57 5.43
C THR A 13 -4.27 4.02 4.77
N ILE A 14 -4.45 3.37 3.62
CA ILE A 14 -3.40 2.91 2.72
C ILE A 14 -3.25 3.92 1.59
N ILE A 15 -2.05 4.44 1.35
CA ILE A 15 -1.76 5.44 0.32
C ILE A 15 -0.82 4.85 -0.71
N TYR A 16 -1.34 4.65 -1.92
CA TYR A 16 -0.59 4.05 -3.02
C TYR A 16 0.19 5.08 -3.83
N PHE A 17 1.46 4.77 -4.09
CA PHE A 17 2.35 5.50 -4.99
C PHE A 17 3.02 4.59 -6.01
N SER A 18 3.38 5.15 -7.16
CA SER A 18 4.04 4.42 -8.25
C SER A 18 5.48 4.01 -7.94
N SER A 19 6.14 4.67 -6.99
CA SER A 19 7.55 4.38 -6.67
C SER A 19 7.89 4.59 -5.20
N PRO A 20 8.91 3.87 -4.68
CA PRO A 20 9.39 4.02 -3.31
C PRO A 20 9.82 5.45 -2.97
N ALA A 21 10.49 6.13 -3.90
CA ALA A 21 10.95 7.51 -3.70
C ALA A 21 9.79 8.48 -3.48
N ARG A 22 8.68 8.31 -4.21
CA ARG A 22 7.48 9.11 -4.04
C ARG A 22 6.79 8.79 -2.72
N ALA A 23 6.61 7.52 -2.40
CA ALA A 23 6.01 7.10 -1.11
C ALA A 23 6.76 7.72 0.07
N ARG A 24 8.09 7.62 0.11
CA ARG A 24 8.94 8.22 1.16
C ARG A 24 8.87 9.74 1.20
N LYS A 25 8.89 10.39 0.04
CA LYS A 25 8.77 11.85 -0.06
C LYS A 25 7.46 12.33 0.56
N TYR A 26 6.35 11.71 0.18
CA TYR A 26 5.03 12.14 0.65
C TYR A 26 4.74 11.71 2.09
N ALA A 27 5.27 10.59 2.56
CA ALA A 27 5.24 10.22 3.97
C ALA A 27 5.94 11.27 4.84
N LYS A 28 7.13 11.72 4.43
CA LYS A 28 7.86 12.79 5.13
C LYS A 28 7.09 14.13 5.12
N ILE A 29 6.49 14.49 3.99
CA ILE A 29 5.67 15.72 3.89
C ILE A 29 4.50 15.63 4.87
N TYR A 30 3.81 14.49 4.91
CA TYR A 30 2.68 14.30 5.80
C TYR A 30 3.09 14.24 7.27
N CYS A 31 4.22 13.61 7.58
CA CYS A 31 4.79 13.60 8.93
C CYS A 31 5.06 15.03 9.45
N ASN A 32 5.66 15.89 8.62
CA ASN A 32 5.88 17.29 8.96
C ASN A 32 4.56 18.06 9.14
N TYR A 33 3.57 17.77 8.27
CA TYR A 33 2.23 18.37 8.36
C TYR A 33 1.53 18.02 9.68
N LEU A 34 1.65 16.77 10.17
CA LEU A 34 1.12 16.34 11.46
C LEU A 34 1.87 16.99 12.63
N ALA A 35 3.19 17.08 12.58
CA ALA A 35 4.02 17.67 13.62
C ALA A 35 3.68 19.16 13.91
N GLU A 36 3.17 19.88 12.90
CA GLU A 36 2.70 21.27 13.07
C GLU A 36 1.32 21.37 13.76
N ARG A 37 0.55 20.28 13.78
CA ARG A 37 -0.86 20.28 14.22
C ARG A 37 -1.13 19.43 15.45
N GLU A 38 -0.33 18.42 15.67
CA GLU A 38 -0.49 17.46 16.76
C GLU A 38 0.77 17.49 17.65
N SER A 39 0.57 17.84 18.92
CA SER A 39 1.64 17.86 19.93
C SER A 39 1.61 16.64 20.86
N GLU A 40 0.66 15.73 20.66
CA GLU A 40 0.50 14.56 21.52
C GLU A 40 1.59 13.53 21.26
N LYS A 41 2.20 13.06 22.35
CA LYS A 41 3.11 11.89 22.28
C LYS A 41 2.28 10.65 22.03
N LYS A 42 2.59 9.97 20.93
CA LYS A 42 2.00 8.68 20.58
C LYS A 42 2.75 7.54 21.27
N GLU A 43 2.12 6.37 21.34
CA GLU A 43 2.76 5.18 21.91
C GLU A 43 3.98 4.81 21.07
N GLU A 44 5.11 4.58 21.74
CA GLU A 44 6.35 4.20 21.07
C GLU A 44 6.33 2.70 20.75
N LEU A 45 6.42 2.37 19.46
CA LEU A 45 6.46 1.00 19.00
C LEU A 45 7.81 0.34 19.31
N PRO A 46 7.85 -0.94 19.76
CA PRO A 46 9.11 -1.66 19.99
C PRO A 46 10.07 -1.65 18.79
N LEU A 47 9.52 -1.65 17.57
CA LEU A 47 10.31 -1.53 16.35
C LEU A 47 11.08 -0.21 16.29
N VAL A 48 10.56 0.88 16.80
CA VAL A 48 11.24 2.19 16.81
C VAL A 48 12.53 2.11 17.63
N ALA A 49 12.43 1.60 18.87
CA ALA A 49 13.61 1.41 19.73
C ALA A 49 14.65 0.50 19.08
N TRP A 50 14.20 -0.62 18.48
CA TRP A 50 15.09 -1.53 17.78
C TRP A 50 15.80 -0.87 16.58
N LEU A 51 15.07 -0.08 15.78
CA LEU A 51 15.64 0.64 14.63
C LEU A 51 16.66 1.71 15.07
N GLU A 52 16.38 2.42 16.16
CA GLU A 52 17.30 3.42 16.71
C GLU A 52 18.61 2.82 17.18
N GLU A 53 18.56 1.63 17.75
CA GLU A 53 19.74 0.91 18.28
C GLU A 53 20.53 0.21 17.16
N ASN A 54 19.84 -0.49 16.24
CA ASN A 54 20.47 -1.41 15.31
C ASN A 54 20.66 -0.85 13.89
N VAL A 55 20.00 0.25 13.55
CA VAL A 55 20.08 0.87 12.21
C VAL A 55 20.56 2.31 12.32
N SER A 56 19.66 3.24 12.66
CA SER A 56 20.01 4.65 12.83
C SER A 56 18.84 5.45 13.38
N LYS A 57 19.10 6.27 14.40
CA LYS A 57 18.14 7.27 14.90
C LYS A 57 17.75 8.32 13.85
N ARG A 58 18.60 8.52 12.83
CA ARG A 58 18.38 9.51 11.75
C ARG A 58 17.64 8.92 10.55
N TRP A 59 17.30 7.64 10.56
CA TRP A 59 16.53 7.06 9.49
C TRP A 59 15.10 7.64 9.49
N GLY A 60 14.65 8.17 8.36
CA GLY A 60 13.34 8.82 8.24
C GLY A 60 12.18 7.97 8.75
N LEU A 61 12.22 6.65 8.49
CA LEU A 61 11.20 5.70 8.95
C LEU A 61 11.00 5.75 10.48
N VAL A 62 12.04 6.01 11.26
CA VAL A 62 11.94 6.12 12.73
C VAL A 62 11.02 7.28 13.12
N ASN A 63 11.21 8.45 12.51
CA ASN A 63 10.37 9.61 12.79
C ASN A 63 8.93 9.42 12.30
N GLU A 64 8.76 8.78 11.17
CA GLU A 64 7.45 8.49 10.59
C GLU A 64 6.67 7.50 11.46
N LEU A 65 7.30 6.41 11.94
CA LEU A 65 6.68 5.44 12.85
C LEU A 65 6.24 6.09 14.19
N LYS A 66 7.01 7.04 14.73
CA LYS A 66 6.62 7.82 15.92
C LYS A 66 5.36 8.66 15.71
N ASN A 67 4.98 8.89 14.46
CA ASN A 67 3.77 9.61 14.07
C ASN A 67 2.66 8.69 13.51
N GLU A 68 2.73 7.38 13.80
CA GLU A 68 1.80 6.35 13.30
C GLU A 68 1.76 6.25 11.76
N ILE A 69 2.83 6.71 11.11
CA ILE A 69 3.03 6.62 9.67
C ILE A 69 4.04 5.53 9.37
N ALA A 70 3.71 4.65 8.46
CA ALA A 70 4.64 3.67 7.93
C ALA A 70 4.87 3.84 6.44
N ILE A 71 6.01 3.32 5.99
CA ILE A 71 6.34 3.15 4.58
C ILE A 71 6.50 1.67 4.33
N HIS A 72 5.88 1.16 3.28
CA HIS A 72 6.02 -0.22 2.86
C HIS A 72 6.35 -0.28 1.37
N ASP A 73 7.59 -0.60 1.07
CA ASP A 73 8.07 -0.76 -0.31
C ASP A 73 9.00 -1.98 -0.43
N GLY A 74 9.27 -2.40 -1.66
CA GLY A 74 10.08 -3.59 -1.93
C GLY A 74 11.57 -3.49 -1.53
N SER A 75 12.03 -2.33 -1.03
CA SER A 75 13.41 -2.15 -0.56
C SER A 75 13.59 -2.38 0.94
N LEU A 76 12.49 -2.49 1.69
CA LEU A 76 12.57 -2.81 3.12
C LEU A 76 13.03 -4.24 3.34
N GLN A 77 13.79 -4.45 4.40
CA GLN A 77 14.10 -5.79 4.88
C GLN A 77 12.80 -6.51 5.28
N LYS A 78 12.67 -7.79 4.92
CA LYS A 78 11.44 -8.57 5.07
C LYS A 78 10.85 -8.52 6.48
N HIS A 79 11.70 -8.63 7.52
CA HIS A 79 11.24 -8.61 8.90
C HIS A 79 10.71 -7.24 9.34
N ILE A 80 11.28 -6.13 8.83
CA ILE A 80 10.76 -4.78 9.10
C ILE A 80 9.41 -4.60 8.40
N GLY A 81 9.31 -5.02 7.13
CA GLY A 81 8.05 -4.97 6.38
C GLY A 81 6.95 -5.78 7.04
N ALA A 82 7.26 -6.99 7.53
CA ALA A 82 6.30 -7.84 8.25
C ALA A 82 5.83 -7.16 9.55
N ALA A 83 6.76 -6.64 10.37
CA ALA A 83 6.40 -5.94 11.60
C ALA A 83 5.51 -4.70 11.35
N ILE A 84 5.76 -3.95 10.28
CA ILE A 84 4.91 -2.82 9.88
C ILE A 84 3.48 -3.29 9.56
N ILE A 85 3.34 -4.39 8.81
CA ILE A 85 2.04 -4.97 8.48
C ILE A 85 1.31 -5.43 9.75
N ASP A 86 2.00 -6.10 10.67
CA ASP A 86 1.43 -6.56 11.93
C ASP A 86 0.94 -5.36 12.78
N TYR A 87 1.75 -4.31 12.94
CA TYR A 87 1.32 -3.11 13.65
C TYR A 87 0.15 -2.38 12.98
N PHE A 88 0.08 -2.40 11.66
CA PHE A 88 -1.06 -1.84 10.96
C PHE A 88 -2.31 -2.70 11.18
N ASN A 89 -2.20 -4.03 11.08
CA ASN A 89 -3.31 -4.94 11.35
C ASN A 89 -3.82 -4.84 12.80
N ASP A 90 -2.92 -4.56 13.75
CA ASP A 90 -3.25 -4.33 15.17
C ASP A 90 -3.80 -2.93 15.46
N GLY A 91 -3.93 -2.06 14.46
CA GLY A 91 -4.43 -0.69 14.63
C GLY A 91 -3.44 0.30 15.26
N LYS A 92 -2.17 -0.10 15.45
CA LYS A 92 -1.11 0.73 16.04
C LYS A 92 -0.51 1.75 15.05
N LEU A 93 -0.70 1.52 13.77
CA LEU A 93 -0.34 2.44 12.69
C LEU A 93 -1.61 2.89 11.97
N LYS A 94 -1.68 4.18 11.63
CA LYS A 94 -2.84 4.76 10.96
C LYS A 94 -2.64 4.90 9.47
N TYR A 95 -1.41 5.14 9.03
CA TYR A 95 -1.11 5.41 7.63
C TYR A 95 -0.01 4.51 7.12
N ILE A 96 -0.23 3.90 5.96
CA ILE A 96 0.83 3.21 5.21
C ILE A 96 0.99 3.86 3.84
N PHE A 97 2.15 4.45 3.59
CA PHE A 97 2.58 4.91 2.28
C PHE A 97 3.28 3.77 1.57
N CYS A 98 2.73 3.29 0.47
CA CYS A 98 3.19 2.05 -0.15
C CYS A 98 3.30 2.10 -1.66
N THR A 99 3.95 1.07 -2.19
CA THR A 99 3.91 0.70 -3.60
C THR A 99 3.09 -0.59 -3.78
N SER A 100 3.04 -1.13 -4.98
CA SER A 100 2.28 -2.35 -5.29
C SER A 100 2.67 -3.59 -4.45
N THR A 101 3.80 -3.55 -3.75
CA THR A 101 4.27 -4.67 -2.89
C THR A 101 3.43 -4.92 -1.65
N ILE A 102 2.58 -3.96 -1.23
CA ILE A 102 1.69 -4.12 -0.07
C ILE A 102 0.49 -5.04 -0.33
N ILE A 103 0.31 -5.47 -1.58
CA ILE A 103 -0.87 -6.25 -1.99
C ILE A 103 -1.01 -7.55 -1.19
N GLU A 104 0.05 -8.04 -0.57
CA GLU A 104 0.04 -9.25 0.27
C GLU A 104 0.25 -8.88 1.75
N GLY A 105 -0.62 -9.31 2.64
CA GLY A 105 -0.43 -9.25 4.10
C GLY A 105 -1.33 -8.30 4.88
N VAL A 106 -1.83 -7.21 4.30
CA VAL A 106 -2.76 -6.31 5.01
C VAL A 106 -4.15 -6.94 5.12
N ASN A 107 -4.61 -7.09 6.34
CA ASN A 107 -5.86 -7.76 6.68
C ASN A 107 -6.83 -6.87 7.48
N THR A 108 -6.87 -5.58 7.19
CA THR A 108 -7.76 -4.62 7.85
C THR A 108 -8.68 -3.94 6.86
N SER A 109 -9.80 -3.41 7.38
CA SER A 109 -10.69 -2.53 6.63
C SER A 109 -10.13 -1.12 6.68
N ALA A 110 -9.27 -0.79 5.73
CA ALA A 110 -8.66 0.53 5.62
C ALA A 110 -9.25 1.33 4.47
N ASN A 111 -9.20 2.67 4.56
CA ASN A 111 -9.40 3.50 3.40
C ASN A 111 -8.23 3.34 2.43
N VAL A 112 -8.48 3.48 1.16
CA VAL A 112 -7.43 3.43 0.13
C VAL A 112 -7.40 4.75 -0.62
N VAL A 113 -6.22 5.36 -0.68
CA VAL A 113 -5.95 6.55 -1.48
C VAL A 113 -5.01 6.16 -2.62
N ILE A 114 -5.47 6.28 -3.86
CA ILE A 114 -4.68 6.00 -5.04
C ILE A 114 -4.20 7.33 -5.62
N PHE A 115 -2.89 7.59 -5.48
CA PHE A 115 -2.31 8.89 -5.79
C PHE A 115 -1.64 8.94 -7.17
N ASP A 116 -1.14 7.82 -7.66
CA ASP A 116 -0.40 7.75 -8.93
C ASP A 116 -1.08 6.84 -9.96
N GLU A 117 -1.08 7.28 -11.22
CA GLU A 117 -1.60 6.53 -12.38
C GLU A 117 -0.66 5.42 -12.87
N LYS A 118 0.49 5.22 -12.20
CA LYS A 118 1.54 4.31 -12.66
C LYS A 118 1.85 3.23 -11.65
N LYS A 119 2.31 2.09 -12.15
CA LYS A 119 2.98 1.03 -11.40
C LYS A 119 4.42 0.96 -11.89
N GLY A 120 5.34 1.58 -11.12
CA GLY A 120 6.72 1.79 -11.58
C GLY A 120 6.78 2.67 -12.82
N THR A 121 7.22 2.13 -13.95
CA THR A 121 7.30 2.82 -15.25
C THR A 121 6.06 2.64 -16.14
N ASN A 122 5.24 1.64 -15.87
CA ASN A 122 4.05 1.31 -16.65
C ASN A 122 2.81 2.06 -16.13
N GLU A 123 1.80 2.19 -16.96
CA GLU A 123 0.49 2.67 -16.52
C GLU A 123 -0.16 1.63 -15.61
N LEU A 124 -0.95 2.10 -14.64
CA LEU A 124 -1.72 1.25 -13.75
C LEU A 124 -2.88 0.64 -14.55
N ASP A 125 -2.84 -0.66 -14.75
CA ASP A 125 -3.93 -1.36 -15.42
C ASP A 125 -5.15 -1.58 -14.49
N PHE A 126 -6.25 -2.02 -15.07
CA PHE A 126 -7.49 -2.27 -14.32
C PHE A 126 -7.32 -3.40 -13.28
N PHE A 127 -6.52 -4.40 -13.55
CA PHE A 127 -6.25 -5.52 -12.63
C PHE A 127 -5.48 -5.05 -11.40
N ASP A 128 -4.40 -4.31 -11.62
CA ASP A 128 -3.61 -3.71 -10.52
C ASP A 128 -4.43 -2.72 -9.70
N TYR A 129 -5.20 -1.86 -10.37
CA TYR A 129 -6.13 -0.95 -9.71
C TYR A 129 -7.15 -1.69 -8.84
N SER A 130 -7.76 -2.76 -9.37
CA SER A 130 -8.73 -3.57 -8.64
C SER A 130 -8.12 -4.29 -7.44
N ASN A 131 -6.86 -4.75 -7.56
CA ASN A 131 -6.13 -5.35 -6.45
C ASN A 131 -5.84 -4.34 -5.34
N ILE A 132 -5.43 -3.11 -5.67
CA ILE A 132 -5.20 -2.03 -4.70
C ILE A 132 -6.53 -1.63 -4.05
N LYS A 133 -7.56 -1.39 -4.85
CA LYS A 133 -8.91 -1.08 -4.38
C LYS A 133 -9.46 -2.17 -3.46
N GLY A 134 -9.23 -3.43 -3.75
CA GLY A 134 -9.70 -4.58 -2.97
C GLY A 134 -9.15 -4.64 -1.54
N ARG A 135 -8.20 -3.76 -1.17
CA ARG A 135 -7.75 -3.59 0.22
C ARG A 135 -8.66 -2.68 1.05
N SER A 136 -9.59 -1.98 0.41
CA SER A 136 -10.64 -1.22 1.09
C SER A 136 -11.79 -2.14 1.46
N GLY A 137 -11.85 -2.57 2.72
CA GLY A 137 -12.98 -3.34 3.25
C GLY A 137 -12.77 -4.85 3.33
N ARG A 138 -13.31 -5.46 4.37
CA ARG A 138 -13.44 -6.92 4.56
C ARG A 138 -14.81 -7.38 4.11
N MET A 139 -14.87 -8.48 3.35
CA MET A 139 -16.13 -9.10 2.90
C MET A 139 -17.02 -9.65 4.06
N MET A 140 -16.52 -9.72 5.29
CA MET A 140 -17.23 -10.36 6.43
C MET A 140 -17.69 -9.40 7.53
N GLU A 141 -17.29 -8.14 7.50
CA GLU A 141 -17.74 -7.10 8.43
C GLU A 141 -18.40 -5.98 7.65
N HIS A 142 -19.48 -5.39 8.16
CA HIS A 142 -20.28 -4.32 7.54
C HIS A 142 -19.51 -2.99 7.35
N TYR A 143 -18.19 -3.05 7.25
CA TYR A 143 -17.36 -1.87 7.08
C TYR A 143 -17.00 -1.67 5.59
N VAL A 144 -17.55 -0.63 5.02
CA VAL A 144 -17.28 -0.24 3.64
C VAL A 144 -16.07 0.71 3.64
N GLY A 145 -14.89 0.18 3.36
CA GLY A 145 -13.72 1.01 3.13
C GLY A 145 -13.93 1.95 1.93
N LYS A 146 -13.51 3.21 2.05
CA LYS A 146 -13.64 4.21 0.98
C LYS A 146 -12.39 4.20 0.11
N VAL A 147 -12.58 4.42 -1.19
CA VAL A 147 -11.48 4.57 -2.15
C VAL A 147 -11.48 5.99 -2.69
N TYR A 148 -10.38 6.69 -2.47
CA TYR A 148 -10.16 8.05 -2.95
C TYR A 148 -9.19 8.03 -4.12
N ASN A 149 -9.64 8.42 -5.30
CA ASN A 149 -8.83 8.41 -6.51
C ASN A 149 -8.37 9.83 -6.86
N PHE A 150 -7.06 10.03 -6.94
CA PHE A 150 -6.43 11.21 -7.53
C PHE A 150 -6.05 10.99 -9.00
N ILE A 151 -6.53 9.89 -9.57
CA ILE A 151 -6.21 9.42 -10.91
C ILE A 151 -7.49 9.18 -11.71
N ASN A 152 -7.34 9.08 -13.03
CA ASN A 152 -8.39 8.53 -13.87
C ASN A 152 -8.46 7.02 -13.66
N ILE A 153 -9.66 6.51 -13.37
CA ILE A 153 -9.85 5.08 -13.12
C ILE A 153 -9.59 4.32 -14.42
N PRO A 154 -8.66 3.34 -14.42
CA PRO A 154 -8.41 2.51 -15.60
C PRO A 154 -9.69 1.80 -16.07
N LYS A 155 -9.89 1.74 -17.40
CA LYS A 155 -11.04 1.02 -17.96
C LYS A 155 -10.80 -0.47 -17.89
N GLU A 156 -11.86 -1.21 -17.55
CA GLU A 156 -11.85 -2.66 -17.65
C GLU A 156 -11.72 -3.06 -19.13
N GLU A 157 -10.57 -3.60 -19.53
CA GLU A 157 -10.43 -4.24 -20.82
C GLU A 157 -11.20 -5.56 -20.76
N LYS A 158 -12.32 -5.65 -21.49
CA LYS A 158 -12.99 -6.92 -21.72
C LYS A 158 -11.99 -7.84 -22.41
N ASN A 159 -11.34 -8.73 -21.64
CA ASN A 159 -10.47 -9.75 -22.19
C ASN A 159 -11.25 -10.51 -23.27
N ARG A 160 -10.92 -10.25 -24.52
CA ARG A 160 -11.20 -11.22 -25.59
C ARG A 160 -10.41 -12.46 -25.19
N CYS A 161 -11.09 -13.42 -24.58
CA CYS A 161 -10.57 -14.76 -24.41
C CYS A 161 -9.90 -15.16 -25.72
N ARG A 162 -8.58 -15.20 -25.75
CA ARG A 162 -7.84 -15.80 -26.85
C ARG A 162 -8.13 -17.31 -26.81
N HIS A 163 -9.22 -17.71 -27.44
CA HIS A 163 -9.50 -19.07 -27.84
C HIS A 163 -8.50 -19.46 -28.94
N SER A 164 -7.25 -19.75 -28.59
CA SER A 164 -6.28 -20.25 -29.56
C SER A 164 -5.11 -21.02 -28.94
N ILE A 165 -5.36 -21.88 -27.94
CA ILE A 165 -4.30 -22.83 -27.48
C ILE A 165 -4.76 -24.28 -27.44
N PHE A 166 -5.88 -24.67 -28.04
CA PHE A 166 -6.24 -26.08 -28.14
C PHE A 166 -6.74 -26.46 -29.54
N MET A 167 -5.91 -26.28 -30.57
CA MET A 167 -6.09 -26.95 -31.87
C MET A 167 -4.71 -27.12 -32.52
N ASN A 168 -3.93 -28.11 -32.12
CA ASN A 168 -3.06 -28.87 -33.00
C ASN A 168 -2.30 -29.99 -32.27
N LYS A 169 -2.96 -31.12 -32.01
CA LYS A 169 -2.29 -32.40 -31.80
C LYS A 169 -3.17 -33.51 -32.34
N ASN A 170 -3.30 -33.57 -33.65
CA ASN A 170 -3.63 -34.79 -34.35
C ASN A 170 -2.71 -34.87 -35.60
N LYS A 171 -1.44 -35.24 -35.38
CA LYS A 171 -0.64 -35.88 -36.43
C LYS A 171 -0.78 -37.38 -36.22
N ARG A 172 -1.52 -38.00 -37.14
CA ARG A 172 -1.57 -39.43 -37.34
C ARG A 172 -0.15 -39.93 -37.58
N PHE A 173 0.22 -40.94 -36.85
CA PHE A 173 1.29 -41.87 -37.28
C PHE A 173 0.64 -42.85 -38.23
N ASP A 174 0.90 -42.71 -39.51
CA ASP A 174 0.72 -43.80 -40.49
C ASP A 174 2.02 -44.58 -40.52
N ASN A 175 1.91 -45.85 -40.14
CA ASN A 175 2.92 -46.87 -40.36
C ASN A 175 2.99 -47.21 -41.84
N GLY A 176 4.19 -47.21 -42.42
CA GLY A 176 4.60 -47.86 -43.61
C GLY A 176 5.95 -48.54 -43.39
#